data_fca7fe058169cd79bbf23bdf6d765db5
#
_entry.id   fca7fe058169cd79bbf23bdf6d765db5
#
_cell.length_a   1.000
_cell.length_b   1.000
_cell.length_c   1.000
_cell.angle_alpha   90.00
_cell.angle_beta   90.00
_cell.angle_gamma   90.00
#
_symmetry.space_group_name_H-M   'P 1'
#
loop_
_entity.id
_entity.type
_entity.pdbx_description
1 polymer ?
#
loop_
_entity_poly.entity_id
_entity_poly.type
_entity_poly.pdbx_seq_one_letter_code
_entity_poly.pdbx_strand_id
1 'polypeptide(L)'
;MIINLHHFGEKIINFLGDGSNYGLKISYSLEKELLGTGGGIWNSIHHFQDPFIALSSDTWTDFNLKGLSLEKGKLAHMVLVPNPEHNLAGDVALLNGLIDLQSGNNKYTFSGISILSPELFNESKVFKAELWDDFLKPAAAKGLVSGELYEGAFENLNTIKDVERLDASLGEE
;
A
#
# COMPACT_ATOMS: atom_id res chain seq x y z
N MET A 1 -1.32 11.63 -8.98
CA MET A 1 -1.79 10.38 -8.34
C MET A 1 -2.44 9.50 -9.40
N ILE A 2 -2.29 8.17 -9.31
CA ILE A 2 -2.99 7.20 -10.17
C ILE A 2 -3.88 6.37 -9.28
N ILE A 3 -5.12 6.13 -9.70
CA ILE A 3 -6.09 5.30 -8.99
C ILE A 3 -6.46 4.13 -9.90
N ASN A 4 -6.21 2.91 -9.43
CA ASN A 4 -6.63 1.70 -10.11
C ASN A 4 -8.12 1.44 -9.83
N LEU A 5 -8.89 1.20 -10.88
CA LEU A 5 -10.33 1.03 -10.80
C LEU A 5 -10.79 -0.24 -11.50
N HIS A 6 -11.56 -1.05 -10.81
CA HIS A 6 -12.26 -2.18 -11.38
C HIS A 6 -13.75 -2.08 -11.05
N HIS A 7 -14.11 -2.11 -9.76
CA HIS A 7 -15.49 -2.08 -9.30
C HIS A 7 -15.92 -0.63 -9.02
N PHE A 8 -17.13 -0.25 -9.42
CA PHE A 8 -17.68 1.11 -9.27
C PHE A 8 -16.82 2.25 -9.85
N GLY A 9 -15.95 1.97 -10.84
CA GLY A 9 -15.00 2.95 -11.36
C GLY A 9 -15.66 4.27 -11.80
N GLU A 10 -16.78 4.22 -12.52
CA GLU A 10 -17.49 5.43 -12.95
C GLU A 10 -17.98 6.29 -11.77
N LYS A 11 -18.42 5.68 -10.66
CA LYS A 11 -18.83 6.42 -9.47
C LYS A 11 -17.67 7.15 -8.84
N ILE A 12 -16.51 6.50 -8.76
CA ILE A 12 -15.28 7.07 -8.21
C ILE A 12 -14.78 8.21 -9.10
N ILE A 13 -14.75 8.01 -10.42
CA ILE A 13 -14.38 9.05 -11.39
C ILE A 13 -15.30 10.27 -11.28
N ASN A 14 -16.61 10.05 -11.21
CA ASN A 14 -17.59 11.15 -11.11
C ASN A 14 -17.47 11.89 -9.79
N PHE A 15 -17.06 11.24 -8.70
CA PHE A 15 -16.90 11.86 -7.40
C PHE A 15 -15.58 12.64 -7.28
N LEU A 16 -14.46 12.06 -7.72
CA LEU A 16 -13.14 12.66 -7.56
C LEU A 16 -12.73 13.57 -8.71
N GLY A 17 -13.32 13.40 -9.90
CA GLY A 17 -12.97 14.16 -11.10
C GLY A 17 -11.50 14.01 -11.48
N ASP A 18 -10.87 15.13 -11.86
CA ASP A 18 -9.45 15.21 -12.14
C ASP A 18 -8.58 15.47 -10.89
N GLY A 19 -9.21 15.53 -9.72
CA GLY A 19 -8.56 15.77 -8.44
C GLY A 19 -8.33 17.25 -8.08
N SER A 20 -8.67 18.17 -8.96
CA SER A 20 -8.42 19.61 -8.75
C SER A 20 -9.10 20.16 -7.49
N ASN A 21 -10.28 19.67 -7.14
CA ASN A 21 -11.00 20.02 -5.92
C ASN A 21 -10.27 19.64 -4.63
N TYR A 22 -9.32 18.73 -4.72
CA TYR A 22 -8.50 18.21 -3.61
C TYR A 22 -7.04 18.68 -3.68
N GLY A 23 -6.72 19.61 -4.60
CA GLY A 23 -5.34 20.05 -4.83
C GLY A 23 -4.44 18.96 -5.44
N LEU A 24 -5.02 17.97 -6.10
CA LEU A 24 -4.35 16.82 -6.70
C LEU A 24 -4.52 16.83 -8.22
N LYS A 25 -3.68 16.08 -8.91
CA LYS A 25 -3.89 15.65 -10.30
C LYS A 25 -4.09 14.14 -10.29
N ILE A 26 -5.29 13.69 -10.64
CA ILE A 26 -5.68 12.27 -10.65
C ILE A 26 -5.72 11.76 -12.09
N SER A 27 -5.12 10.59 -12.30
CA SER A 27 -5.28 9.77 -13.49
C SER A 27 -5.87 8.41 -13.06
N TYR A 28 -6.61 7.76 -13.95
CA TYR A 28 -7.29 6.52 -13.64
C TYR A 28 -6.75 5.38 -14.52
N SER A 29 -6.47 4.24 -13.89
CA SER A 29 -6.14 2.99 -14.57
C SER A 29 -7.34 2.06 -14.46
N LEU A 30 -8.04 1.87 -15.59
CA LEU A 30 -9.24 1.03 -15.64
C LEU A 30 -8.86 -0.43 -15.90
N GLU A 31 -9.25 -1.31 -15.00
CA GLU A 31 -9.05 -2.75 -15.11
C GLU A 31 -10.33 -3.41 -15.61
N LYS A 32 -10.26 -4.02 -16.81
CA LYS A 32 -11.39 -4.80 -17.35
C LYS A 32 -11.63 -6.08 -16.58
N GLU A 33 -10.56 -6.67 -16.09
CA GLU A 33 -10.54 -7.85 -15.22
C GLU A 33 -9.76 -7.50 -13.95
N LEU A 34 -10.09 -8.12 -12.83
CA LEU A 34 -9.40 -7.91 -11.58
C LEU A 34 -7.98 -8.48 -11.69
N LEU A 35 -6.98 -7.60 -11.62
CA LEU A 35 -5.58 -7.94 -11.82
C LEU A 35 -4.86 -8.35 -10.53
N GLY A 36 -5.48 -8.18 -9.37
CA GLY A 36 -4.84 -8.24 -8.06
C GLY A 36 -4.03 -6.98 -7.75
N THR A 37 -3.57 -6.84 -6.51
CA THR A 37 -2.87 -5.62 -6.07
C THR A 37 -1.57 -5.37 -6.82
N GLY A 38 -0.78 -6.41 -7.06
CA GLY A 38 0.47 -6.31 -7.81
C GLY A 38 0.25 -6.08 -9.31
N GLY A 39 -0.74 -6.77 -9.89
CA GLY A 39 -1.08 -6.63 -11.31
C GLY A 39 -1.63 -5.25 -11.64
N GLY A 40 -2.47 -4.67 -10.77
CA GLY A 40 -2.97 -3.30 -10.93
C GLY A 40 -1.84 -2.26 -10.92
N ILE A 41 -0.88 -2.38 -10.01
CA ILE A 41 0.31 -1.52 -9.98
C ILE A 41 1.16 -1.73 -11.23
N TRP A 42 1.43 -2.98 -11.59
CA TRP A 42 2.20 -3.31 -12.80
C TRP A 42 1.56 -2.73 -14.07
N ASN A 43 0.23 -2.78 -14.19
CA ASN A 43 -0.51 -2.19 -15.31
C ASN A 43 -0.30 -0.67 -15.44
N SER A 44 -0.03 -0.02 -14.32
CA SER A 44 0.19 1.43 -14.23
C SER A 44 1.67 1.83 -14.16
N ILE A 45 2.61 0.87 -14.15
CA ILE A 45 4.02 1.11 -13.84
C ILE A 45 4.70 2.06 -14.83
N HIS A 46 4.26 2.09 -16.07
CA HIS A 46 4.82 2.96 -17.12
C HIS A 46 4.67 4.47 -16.83
N HIS A 47 3.84 4.83 -15.85
CA HIS A 47 3.71 6.21 -15.39
C HIS A 47 4.82 6.65 -14.41
N PHE A 48 5.62 5.69 -13.91
CA PHE A 48 6.63 5.95 -12.89
C PHE A 48 8.03 5.66 -13.44
N GLN A 49 8.94 6.63 -13.26
CA GLN A 49 10.37 6.47 -13.57
C GLN A 49 11.20 6.38 -12.28
N ASP A 50 10.69 6.98 -11.20
CA ASP A 50 11.30 7.03 -9.88
C ASP A 50 10.45 6.21 -8.89
N PRO A 51 10.99 5.90 -7.69
CA PRO A 51 10.21 5.29 -6.62
C PRO A 51 8.95 6.09 -6.31
N PHE A 52 7.86 5.41 -6.07
CA PHE A 52 6.54 5.99 -5.84
C PHE A 52 5.88 5.38 -4.60
N ILE A 53 4.99 6.14 -3.97
CA ILE A 53 4.21 5.68 -2.83
C ILE A 53 2.98 4.93 -3.35
N ALA A 54 2.80 3.70 -2.87
CA ALA A 54 1.59 2.90 -3.04
C ALA A 54 0.79 2.90 -1.73
N LEU A 55 -0.51 3.14 -1.84
CA LEU A 55 -1.43 3.24 -0.72
C LEU A 55 -2.64 2.34 -0.94
N SER A 56 -3.07 1.62 0.08
CA SER A 56 -4.40 1.01 0.12
C SER A 56 -5.48 2.08 0.28
N SER A 57 -6.59 1.95 -0.45
CA SER A 57 -7.65 2.95 -0.48
C SER A 57 -8.56 2.94 0.75
N ASP A 58 -8.47 1.90 1.57
CA ASP A 58 -9.22 1.65 2.79
C ASP A 58 -8.45 1.96 4.07
N THR A 59 -7.31 2.62 3.95
CA THR A 59 -6.44 3.01 5.08
C THR A 59 -6.67 4.48 5.45
N TRP A 60 -6.95 4.73 6.73
CA TRP A 60 -6.86 6.05 7.35
C TRP A 60 -5.69 6.07 8.35
N THR A 61 -4.91 7.14 8.35
CA THR A 61 -3.73 7.28 9.22
C THR A 61 -3.26 8.73 9.27
N ASP A 62 -2.58 9.11 10.35
CA ASP A 62 -1.82 10.35 10.49
C ASP A 62 -0.33 10.20 10.12
N PHE A 63 0.06 9.07 9.51
CA PHE A 63 1.42 8.82 9.04
C PHE A 63 1.91 9.90 8.08
N ASN A 64 3.11 10.45 8.33
CA ASN A 64 3.69 11.48 7.49
C ASN A 64 4.34 10.93 6.22
N LEU A 65 3.58 10.84 5.15
CA LEU A 65 4.05 10.36 3.84
C LEU A 65 5.23 11.15 3.26
N LYS A 66 5.41 12.43 3.65
CA LYS A 66 6.51 13.27 3.13
C LYS A 66 7.89 12.84 3.63
N GLY A 67 7.94 12.11 4.74
CA GLY A 67 9.19 11.56 5.30
C GLY A 67 9.59 10.22 4.67
N LEU A 68 8.69 9.58 3.94
CA LEU A 68 8.91 8.25 3.39
C LEU A 68 9.90 8.31 2.23
N SER A 69 10.96 7.52 2.31
CA SER A 69 12.00 7.45 1.27
C SER A 69 12.48 6.02 1.09
N LEU A 70 12.92 5.69 -0.11
CA LEU A 70 13.49 4.39 -0.42
C LEU A 70 15.01 4.44 -0.28
N GLU A 71 15.57 3.59 0.58
CA GLU A 71 17.01 3.47 0.74
C GLU A 71 17.67 2.98 -0.56
N LYS A 72 18.87 3.47 -0.81
CA LYS A 72 19.66 3.06 -1.98
C LYS A 72 19.90 1.55 -1.97
N GLY A 73 19.59 0.90 -3.08
CA GLY A 73 19.75 -0.55 -3.25
C GLY A 73 18.57 -1.38 -2.72
N LYS A 74 17.51 -0.75 -2.22
CA LYS A 74 16.24 -1.41 -1.91
C LYS A 74 15.26 -1.26 -3.07
N LEU A 75 14.36 -2.24 -3.20
CA LEU A 75 13.29 -2.24 -4.19
C LEU A 75 11.94 -1.82 -3.59
N ALA A 76 11.79 -1.95 -2.28
CA ALA A 76 10.62 -1.50 -1.55
C ALA A 76 10.95 -1.15 -0.11
N HIS A 77 10.09 -0.30 0.50
CA HIS A 77 10.03 -0.08 1.92
C HIS A 77 8.56 -0.14 2.36
N MET A 78 8.28 -0.88 3.44
CA MET A 78 6.94 -1.13 3.94
C MET A 78 6.75 -0.44 5.29
N VAL A 79 5.61 0.24 5.46
CA VAL A 79 5.18 0.74 6.77
C VAL A 79 4.34 -0.35 7.44
N LEU A 80 4.76 -0.76 8.62
CA LEU A 80 4.08 -1.77 9.44
C LEU A 80 3.42 -1.10 10.63
N VAL A 81 2.37 -1.73 11.15
CA VAL A 81 1.65 -1.28 12.35
C VAL A 81 1.53 -2.42 13.35
N PRO A 82 1.31 -2.12 14.64
CA PRO A 82 0.92 -3.12 15.61
C PRO A 82 -0.30 -3.92 15.13
N ASN A 83 -0.37 -5.19 15.50
CA ASN A 83 -1.41 -6.08 15.03
C ASN A 83 -2.79 -5.66 15.56
N PRO A 84 -3.74 -5.30 14.68
CA PRO A 84 -5.11 -5.00 15.08
C PRO A 84 -5.84 -6.29 15.49
N GLU A 85 -6.98 -6.15 16.16
CA GLU A 85 -7.77 -7.27 16.67
C GLU A 85 -8.12 -8.33 15.61
N HIS A 86 -8.35 -7.89 14.38
CA HIS A 86 -8.69 -8.79 13.27
C HIS A 86 -7.49 -9.49 12.64
N ASN A 87 -6.24 -9.10 12.98
CA ASN A 87 -5.01 -9.72 12.48
C ASN A 87 -3.95 -9.91 13.57
N LEU A 88 -4.31 -10.61 14.65
CA LEU A 88 -3.40 -10.86 15.79
C LEU A 88 -2.13 -11.64 15.42
N ALA A 89 -2.15 -12.40 14.32
CA ALA A 89 -1.00 -13.16 13.85
C ALA A 89 0.05 -12.28 13.16
N GLY A 90 -0.35 -11.11 12.67
CA GLY A 90 0.47 -10.25 11.84
C GLY A 90 0.86 -10.89 10.49
N ASP A 91 1.41 -10.09 9.62
CA ASP A 91 1.76 -10.50 8.25
C ASP A 91 3.25 -10.83 8.13
N VAL A 92 4.12 -9.93 8.60
CA VAL A 92 5.57 -9.99 8.41
C VAL A 92 6.34 -9.62 9.67
N ALA A 93 7.54 -10.19 9.82
CA ALA A 93 8.47 -9.78 10.87
C ALA A 93 9.38 -8.65 10.39
N LEU A 94 9.86 -7.83 11.33
CA LEU A 94 10.82 -6.77 11.10
C LEU A 94 12.09 -7.05 11.90
N LEU A 95 13.23 -7.16 11.22
CA LEU A 95 14.52 -7.41 11.85
C LEU A 95 15.57 -6.44 11.29
N ASN A 96 16.16 -5.61 12.15
CA ASN A 96 17.18 -4.63 11.77
C ASN A 96 16.77 -3.73 10.58
N GLY A 97 15.49 -3.30 10.54
CA GLY A 97 14.96 -2.47 9.46
C GLY A 97 14.68 -3.20 8.14
N LEU A 98 14.76 -4.53 8.12
CA LEU A 98 14.45 -5.36 6.97
C LEU A 98 13.22 -6.24 7.23
N ILE A 99 12.43 -6.48 6.20
CA ILE A 99 11.36 -7.47 6.25
C ILE A 99 11.98 -8.87 6.32
N ASP A 100 11.66 -9.58 7.39
CA ASP A 100 12.20 -10.91 7.66
C ASP A 100 11.11 -11.99 7.47
N LEU A 101 11.44 -13.00 6.66
CA LEU A 101 10.57 -14.11 6.33
C LEU A 101 10.79 -15.35 7.21
N GLN A 102 11.86 -15.34 8.03
CA GLN A 102 12.29 -16.53 8.78
C GLN A 102 11.87 -16.49 10.25
N SER A 103 11.75 -15.30 10.83
CA SER A 103 11.35 -15.15 12.23
C SER A 103 9.88 -15.46 12.41
N GLY A 104 9.58 -16.54 13.14
CA GLY A 104 8.21 -16.96 13.46
C GLY A 104 7.50 -16.07 14.48
N ASN A 105 8.23 -15.22 15.20
CA ASN A 105 7.75 -14.38 16.29
C ASN A 105 7.87 -12.89 15.95
N ASN A 106 7.08 -12.06 16.63
CA ASN A 106 7.08 -10.59 16.49
C ASN A 106 6.72 -10.12 15.06
N LYS A 107 5.64 -10.66 14.54
CA LYS A 107 5.06 -10.16 13.30
C LYS A 107 4.23 -8.91 13.55
N TYR A 108 4.21 -8.06 12.55
CA TYR A 108 3.43 -6.84 12.46
C TYR A 108 2.49 -6.89 11.26
N THR A 109 1.47 -6.08 11.28
CA THR A 109 0.53 -5.97 10.16
C THR A 109 1.06 -4.96 9.14
N PHE A 110 0.96 -5.28 7.85
CA PHE A 110 1.24 -4.33 6.78
C PHE A 110 0.12 -3.30 6.71
N SER A 111 0.49 -2.03 6.83
CA SER A 111 -0.49 -0.92 6.85
C SER A 111 -1.14 -0.61 5.49
N GLY A 112 -0.68 -1.24 4.41
CA GLY A 112 -1.07 -0.84 3.07
C GLY A 112 -0.30 0.37 2.53
N ILE A 113 0.70 0.88 3.27
CA ILE A 113 1.55 2.01 2.88
C ILE A 113 2.93 1.48 2.54
N SER A 114 3.41 1.77 1.33
CA SER A 114 4.77 1.40 0.92
C SER A 114 5.34 2.41 -0.08
N ILE A 115 6.65 2.48 -0.18
CA ILE A 115 7.33 3.09 -1.33
C ILE A 115 7.98 1.99 -2.16
N LEU A 116 7.72 1.99 -3.46
CA LEU A 116 8.10 0.94 -4.38
C LEU A 116 8.98 1.51 -5.50
N SER A 117 10.07 0.82 -5.83
CA SER A 117 10.83 1.09 -7.04
C SER A 117 10.14 0.49 -8.26
N PRO A 118 10.07 1.17 -9.41
CA PRO A 118 9.64 0.56 -10.66
C PRO A 118 10.43 -0.72 -11.01
N GLU A 119 11.69 -0.81 -10.59
CA GLU A 119 12.56 -1.96 -10.82
C GLU A 119 12.02 -3.25 -10.16
N LEU A 120 11.22 -3.14 -9.11
CA LEU A 120 10.55 -4.28 -8.48
C LEU A 120 9.72 -5.10 -9.46
N PHE A 121 9.23 -4.47 -10.53
CA PHE A 121 8.28 -5.03 -11.50
C PHE A 121 8.94 -5.44 -12.84
N ASN A 122 10.25 -5.21 -13.02
CA ASN A 122 10.93 -5.38 -14.32
C ASN A 122 10.92 -6.81 -14.85
N GLU A 123 10.94 -7.83 -13.99
CA GLU A 123 10.98 -9.23 -14.41
C GLU A 123 9.58 -9.85 -14.56
N SER A 124 8.53 -9.09 -14.26
CA SER A 124 7.17 -9.61 -14.28
C SER A 124 6.60 -9.66 -15.70
N LYS A 125 6.13 -10.85 -16.08
CA LYS A 125 5.29 -11.07 -17.26
C LYS A 125 3.85 -11.44 -16.85
N VAL A 126 3.52 -11.26 -15.58
CA VAL A 126 2.27 -11.77 -15.00
C VAL A 126 1.22 -10.67 -15.06
N PHE A 127 0.18 -10.91 -15.83
CA PHE A 127 -0.94 -9.98 -16.00
C PHE A 127 -1.81 -9.88 -14.74
N LYS A 128 -1.94 -10.98 -13.97
CA LYS A 128 -2.67 -11.03 -12.70
C LYS A 128 -1.73 -11.47 -11.60
N ALA A 129 -1.51 -10.61 -10.60
CA ALA A 129 -0.50 -10.82 -9.57
C ALA A 129 -0.87 -10.15 -8.24
N GLU A 130 -0.46 -10.78 -7.14
CA GLU A 130 -0.56 -10.21 -5.80
C GLU A 130 0.75 -9.50 -5.44
N LEU A 131 0.65 -8.29 -4.87
CA LEU A 131 1.83 -7.47 -4.55
C LEU A 131 2.78 -8.19 -3.59
N TRP A 132 2.23 -8.86 -2.58
CA TRP A 132 3.03 -9.57 -1.59
C TRP A 132 3.69 -10.83 -2.18
N ASP A 133 2.90 -11.77 -2.67
CA ASP A 133 3.43 -13.09 -3.05
C ASP A 133 4.30 -13.06 -4.30
N ASP A 134 3.96 -12.22 -5.27
CA ASP A 134 4.64 -12.20 -6.58
C ASP A 134 5.80 -11.20 -6.65
N PHE A 135 5.81 -10.15 -5.81
CA PHE A 135 6.82 -9.09 -5.86
C PHE A 135 7.57 -8.88 -4.57
N LEU A 136 6.88 -8.53 -3.47
CA LEU A 136 7.55 -8.14 -2.23
C LEU A 136 8.24 -9.30 -1.54
N LYS A 137 7.60 -10.45 -1.43
CA LYS A 137 8.17 -11.64 -0.77
C LYS A 137 9.42 -12.18 -1.46
N PRO A 138 9.49 -12.31 -2.79
CA PRO A 138 10.74 -12.66 -3.47
C PRO A 138 11.85 -11.62 -3.29
N ALA A 139 11.50 -10.33 -3.26
CA ALA A 139 12.47 -9.26 -3.00
C ALA A 139 12.94 -9.27 -1.54
N ALA A 140 12.03 -9.50 -0.57
CA ALA A 140 12.37 -9.62 0.85
C ALA A 140 13.33 -10.80 1.12
N ALA A 141 13.13 -11.94 0.43
CA ALA A 141 14.03 -13.08 0.52
C ALA A 141 15.48 -12.76 0.09
N LYS A 142 15.65 -11.72 -0.73
CA LYS A 142 16.96 -11.20 -1.17
C LYS A 142 17.46 -10.04 -0.31
N GLY A 143 16.76 -9.66 0.76
CA GLY A 143 17.09 -8.50 1.62
C GLY A 143 16.86 -7.14 0.94
N LEU A 144 16.03 -7.08 -0.08
CA LEU A 144 15.76 -5.88 -0.88
C LEU A 144 14.51 -5.12 -0.45
N VAL A 145 13.84 -5.56 0.63
CA VAL A 145 12.68 -4.88 1.21
C VAL A 145 13.01 -4.44 2.63
N SER A 146 13.04 -3.14 2.86
CA SER A 146 13.14 -2.55 4.19
C SER A 146 11.74 -2.30 4.78
N GLY A 147 11.68 -1.95 6.05
CA GLY A 147 10.44 -1.59 6.72
C GLY A 147 10.66 -0.79 7.97
N GLU A 148 9.60 -0.13 8.42
CA GLU A 148 9.53 0.58 9.69
C GLU A 148 8.24 0.24 10.43
N LEU A 149 8.26 0.29 11.76
CA LEU A 149 7.08 0.17 12.60
C LEU A 149 6.55 1.56 12.91
N TYR A 150 5.30 1.79 12.58
CA TYR A 150 4.56 2.99 12.91
C TYR A 150 3.56 2.69 14.03
N GLU A 151 3.65 3.41 15.13
CA GLU A 151 2.82 3.23 16.32
C GLU A 151 1.79 4.36 16.53
N GLY A 152 1.61 5.23 15.54
CA GLY A 152 0.61 6.30 15.56
C GLY A 152 -0.79 5.82 15.16
N ALA A 153 -1.66 6.76 14.82
CA ALA A 153 -3.04 6.45 14.46
C ALA A 153 -3.14 5.72 13.12
N PHE A 154 -3.83 4.60 13.14
CA PHE A 154 -4.05 3.76 11.95
C PHE A 154 -5.39 3.04 12.07
N GLU A 155 -6.19 3.11 11.02
CA GLU A 155 -7.46 2.40 10.89
C GLU A 155 -7.58 1.81 9.49
N ASN A 156 -8.03 0.55 9.42
CA ASN A 156 -8.44 -0.09 8.17
C ASN A 156 -9.97 -0.06 8.10
N LEU A 157 -10.51 0.61 7.07
CA LEU A 157 -11.94 0.90 6.93
C LEU A 157 -12.62 -0.09 5.98
N ASN A 158 -12.88 -1.29 6.46
CA ASN A 158 -13.46 -2.37 5.64
C ASN A 158 -14.99 -2.31 5.52
N THR A 159 -15.67 -1.62 6.44
CA THR A 159 -17.12 -1.54 6.52
C THR A 159 -17.61 -0.10 6.70
N ILE A 160 -18.89 0.13 6.37
CA ILE A 160 -19.53 1.42 6.64
C ILE A 160 -19.47 1.77 8.13
N LYS A 161 -19.58 0.77 9.01
CA LYS A 161 -19.48 0.97 10.46
C LYS A 161 -18.10 1.46 10.90
N ASP A 162 -17.03 1.02 10.23
CA ASP A 162 -15.69 1.52 10.52
C ASP A 162 -15.57 3.00 10.16
N VAL A 163 -16.14 3.40 9.03
CA VAL A 163 -16.20 4.80 8.61
C VAL A 163 -17.01 5.64 9.60
N GLU A 164 -18.21 5.20 10.00
CA GLU A 164 -19.06 5.90 10.97
C GLU A 164 -18.38 6.04 12.33
N ARG A 165 -17.68 4.99 12.78
CA ARG A 165 -16.92 5.01 14.04
C ARG A 165 -15.79 6.04 13.98
N LEU A 166 -15.01 6.03 12.90
CA LEU A 166 -13.90 6.97 12.72
C LEU A 166 -14.41 8.41 12.62
N ASP A 167 -15.47 8.65 11.84
CA ASP A 167 -16.08 9.98 11.68
C ASP A 167 -16.56 10.55 13.02
N ALA A 168 -17.20 9.71 13.83
CA ALA A 168 -17.60 10.11 15.19
C ALA A 168 -16.41 10.50 16.07
N SER A 169 -15.30 9.73 16.02
CA SER A 169 -14.09 10.03 16.81
C SER A 169 -13.38 11.31 16.37
N LEU A 170 -13.39 11.64 15.10
CA LEU A 170 -12.79 12.86 14.55
C LEU A 170 -13.67 14.11 14.74
N GLY A 171 -14.97 13.92 14.89
CA GLY A 171 -15.92 15.01 15.14
C GLY A 171 -16.00 15.50 16.59
N GLU A 172 -15.32 14.83 17.52
CA GLU A 172 -15.25 15.18 18.95
C GLU A 172 -14.02 16.06 19.31
N GLU A 173 -13.13 16.36 18.35
CA GLU A 173 -11.98 17.30 18.47
C GLU A 173 -12.37 18.69 17.95
#